data_a29c5d97c763f4ef399119798d8ea0c1
#
_entry.id   a29c5d97c763f4ef399119798d8ea0c1
#
_cell.length_a   1.000
_cell.length_b   1.000
_cell.length_c   1.000
_cell.angle_alpha   90.00
_cell.angle_beta   90.00
_cell.angle_gamma   90.00
#
_symmetry.space_group_name_H-M   'P 1'
#
loop_
_entity.id
_entity.type
_entity.pdbx_description
1 polymer ?
#
loop_
_entity_poly.entity_id
_entity_poly.type
_entity_poly.pdbx_seq_one_letter_code
_entity_poly.pdbx_strand_id
1 'polypeptide(L)'
;MYTNPITIRQIPCNHPDFFQLCQELDLFLNKAIGGEHKREKYKKYNHTDTMDYVIIAYDGQHAAGCAALRKYSETEIELKRVFVQESYRGQHIGEQMLTHLIEYAQKAGYQNMLLETGIFLNSSVRLYKHCGFEQIDNYGDYRNMPESLCMGLRLKANR
;
A
#
# COMPACT_ATOMS: atom_id res chain seq x y z
N MET A 1 -7.43 20.65 -3.41
CA MET A 1 -6.10 20.84 -4.06
C MET A 1 -5.05 21.11 -2.98
N TYR A 2 -3.93 20.46 -3.06
CA TYR A 2 -2.84 20.74 -2.14
C TYR A 2 -2.16 22.05 -2.49
N THR A 3 -1.61 22.74 -1.48
CA THR A 3 -1.02 24.07 -1.65
C THR A 3 0.48 24.03 -1.97
N ASN A 4 1.12 22.89 -1.72
CA ASN A 4 2.55 22.71 -1.97
C ASN A 4 2.76 21.51 -2.89
N PRO A 5 3.91 21.42 -3.59
CA PRO A 5 4.27 20.20 -4.29
C PRO A 5 4.33 19.03 -3.32
N ILE A 6 3.82 17.88 -3.74
CA ILE A 6 3.89 16.67 -2.93
C ILE A 6 5.34 16.19 -2.89
N THR A 7 5.85 15.95 -1.69
CA THR A 7 7.19 15.41 -1.45
C THR A 7 7.06 14.00 -0.90
N ILE A 8 7.73 13.04 -1.53
CA ILE A 8 7.77 11.66 -1.04
C ILE A 8 9.03 11.50 -0.18
N ARG A 9 8.85 11.09 1.08
CA ARG A 9 9.96 10.84 2.01
C ARG A 9 9.90 9.45 2.59
N GLN A 10 11.05 8.80 2.66
CA GLN A 10 11.19 7.57 3.42
C GLN A 10 11.28 7.92 4.91
N ILE A 11 10.56 7.16 5.73
CA ILE A 11 10.60 7.27 7.19
C ILE A 11 10.71 5.88 7.82
N PRO A 12 11.12 5.77 9.09
CA PRO A 12 11.08 4.49 9.78
C PRO A 12 9.64 4.04 10.04
N CYS A 13 9.42 2.74 10.16
CA CYS A 13 8.08 2.18 10.36
C CYS A 13 7.44 2.58 11.69
N ASN A 14 8.22 3.03 12.67
CA ASN A 14 7.71 3.51 13.96
C ASN A 14 7.46 5.03 14.00
N HIS A 15 7.55 5.71 12.85
CA HIS A 15 7.32 7.16 12.80
C HIS A 15 5.86 7.51 13.11
N PRO A 16 5.60 8.57 13.91
CA PRO A 16 4.22 8.93 14.30
C PRO A 16 3.29 9.22 13.12
N ASP A 17 3.79 9.82 12.05
CA ASP A 17 2.96 10.12 10.87
C ASP A 17 2.46 8.85 10.21
N PHE A 18 3.30 7.82 10.14
CA PHE A 18 2.88 6.52 9.59
C PHE A 18 1.84 5.86 10.48
N PHE A 19 2.07 5.87 11.79
CA PHE A 19 1.13 5.30 12.75
C PHE A 19 -0.25 5.96 12.62
N GLN A 20 -0.29 7.30 12.57
CA GLN A 20 -1.55 8.03 12.45
C GLN A 20 -2.28 7.71 11.14
N LEU A 21 -1.57 7.71 10.00
CA LEU A 21 -2.18 7.38 8.71
C LEU A 21 -2.70 5.95 8.70
N CYS A 22 -1.99 5.02 9.33
CA CYS A 22 -2.45 3.63 9.44
C CYS A 22 -3.72 3.52 10.28
N GLN A 23 -3.86 4.31 11.35
CA GLN A 23 -5.11 4.36 12.11
C GLN A 23 -6.27 4.87 11.24
N GLU A 24 -6.04 5.92 10.47
CA GLU A 24 -7.04 6.46 9.54
C GLU A 24 -7.42 5.42 8.48
N LEU A 25 -6.45 4.70 7.95
CA LEU A 25 -6.69 3.61 7.00
C LEU A 25 -7.55 2.51 7.60
N ASP A 26 -7.24 2.10 8.83
CA ASP A 26 -8.01 1.05 9.51
C ASP A 26 -9.46 1.48 9.73
N LEU A 27 -9.69 2.74 10.13
CA LEU A 27 -11.04 3.28 10.25
C LEU A 27 -11.78 3.27 8.92
N PHE A 28 -11.11 3.69 7.85
CA PHE A 28 -11.67 3.69 6.51
C PHE A 28 -12.05 2.26 6.07
N LEU A 29 -11.14 1.30 6.25
CA LEU A 29 -11.38 -0.09 5.85
C LEU A 29 -12.46 -0.75 6.70
N ASN A 30 -12.49 -0.49 8.00
CA ASN A 30 -13.54 -1.01 8.88
C ASN A 30 -14.91 -0.52 8.43
N LYS A 31 -15.03 0.75 8.09
CA LYS A 31 -16.27 1.31 7.60
C LYS A 31 -16.67 0.70 6.24
N ALA A 32 -15.70 0.54 5.35
CA ALA A 32 -15.94 -0.02 4.02
C ALA A 32 -16.43 -1.46 4.05
N ILE A 33 -15.94 -2.28 5.00
CA ILE A 33 -16.33 -3.71 5.12
C ILE A 33 -17.54 -3.91 6.03
N GLY A 34 -18.00 -2.86 6.73
CA GLY A 34 -19.19 -2.94 7.57
C GLY A 34 -18.93 -3.22 9.05
N GLY A 35 -17.71 -2.98 9.53
CA GLY A 35 -17.38 -3.06 10.95
C GLY A 35 -16.05 -3.72 11.24
N GLU A 36 -15.46 -3.35 12.37
CA GLU A 36 -14.14 -3.82 12.79
C GLU A 36 -14.07 -5.35 12.91
N HIS A 37 -15.12 -5.97 13.44
CA HIS A 37 -15.15 -7.42 13.65
C HIS A 37 -15.01 -8.22 12.35
N LYS A 38 -15.39 -7.66 11.23
CA LYS A 38 -15.27 -8.34 9.92
C LYS A 38 -13.83 -8.36 9.40
N ARG A 39 -12.97 -7.50 9.96
CA ARG A 39 -11.56 -7.43 9.59
C ARG A 39 -10.62 -8.08 10.59
N GLU A 40 -11.15 -8.64 11.67
CA GLU A 40 -10.36 -9.25 12.74
C GLU A 40 -9.31 -10.22 12.21
N LYS A 41 -9.68 -11.07 11.25
CA LYS A 41 -8.79 -12.07 10.67
C LYS A 41 -7.61 -11.48 9.88
N TYR A 42 -7.67 -10.19 9.51
CA TYR A 42 -6.61 -9.52 8.75
C TYR A 42 -5.62 -8.75 9.63
N LYS A 43 -5.94 -8.52 10.90
CA LYS A 43 -5.11 -7.67 11.78
C LYS A 43 -3.66 -8.12 11.87
N LYS A 44 -3.42 -9.41 12.00
CA LYS A 44 -2.07 -9.96 12.14
C LYS A 44 -1.19 -9.76 10.89
N TYR A 45 -1.78 -9.45 9.73
CA TYR A 45 -1.05 -9.24 8.48
C TYR A 45 -0.70 -7.78 8.23
N ASN A 46 -1.19 -6.86 9.05
CA ASN A 46 -1.09 -5.43 8.83
C ASN A 46 -0.35 -4.68 9.94
N HIS A 47 0.53 -5.37 10.67
CA HIS A 47 1.35 -4.74 11.71
C HIS A 47 2.34 -3.76 11.11
N THR A 48 2.36 -2.53 11.63
CA THR A 48 3.21 -1.45 11.13
C THR A 48 4.68 -1.64 11.47
N ASP A 49 4.98 -2.38 12.52
CA ASP A 49 6.33 -2.62 13.03
C ASP A 49 7.12 -3.65 12.21
N THR A 50 6.47 -4.30 11.24
CA THR A 50 7.11 -5.31 10.38
C THR A 50 7.41 -4.82 8.98
N MET A 51 7.25 -3.53 8.70
CA MET A 51 7.51 -2.98 7.37
C MET A 51 8.99 -2.70 7.18
N ASP A 52 9.52 -3.07 6.01
CA ASP A 52 10.94 -2.90 5.69
C ASP A 52 11.24 -1.55 5.05
N TYR A 53 10.25 -0.94 4.40
CA TYR A 53 10.41 0.34 3.71
C TYR A 53 9.09 1.08 3.77
N VAL A 54 9.10 2.30 4.30
CA VAL A 54 7.89 3.11 4.47
C VAL A 54 8.11 4.48 3.86
N ILE A 55 7.13 4.96 3.12
CA ILE A 55 7.14 6.31 2.57
C ILE A 55 5.89 7.07 2.99
N ILE A 56 6.05 8.38 3.11
CA ILE A 56 4.94 9.32 3.34
C ILE A 56 4.94 10.34 2.21
N ALA A 57 3.77 10.65 1.71
CA ALA A 57 3.54 11.77 0.79
C ALA A 57 3.18 12.99 1.62
N TYR A 58 4.02 14.01 1.57
CA TYR A 58 3.84 15.25 2.33
C TYR A 58 3.37 16.39 1.44
N ASP A 59 2.38 17.12 1.93
CA ASP A 59 2.00 18.45 1.44
C ASP A 59 2.59 19.45 2.44
N GLY A 60 3.77 20.00 2.14
CA GLY A 60 4.54 20.76 3.13
C GLY A 60 4.93 19.88 4.30
N GLN A 61 4.42 20.19 5.48
CA GLN A 61 4.64 19.38 6.68
C GLN A 61 3.47 18.45 7.02
N HIS A 62 2.41 18.51 6.23
CA HIS A 62 1.24 17.68 6.44
C HIS A 62 1.38 16.32 5.74
N ALA A 63 1.23 15.25 6.50
CA ALA A 63 1.27 13.89 5.98
C ALA A 63 -0.07 13.55 5.31
N ALA A 64 -0.08 13.50 3.99
CA ALA A 64 -1.30 13.32 3.19
C ALA A 64 -1.55 11.87 2.79
N GLY A 65 -0.53 11.02 2.76
CA GLY A 65 -0.67 9.62 2.38
C GLY A 65 0.54 8.80 2.78
N CYS A 66 0.37 7.49 2.77
CA CYS A 66 1.44 6.54 3.09
C CYS A 66 1.37 5.31 2.20
N ALA A 67 2.50 4.61 2.11
CA ALA A 67 2.60 3.28 1.52
C ALA A 67 3.84 2.59 2.07
N ALA A 68 3.83 1.28 2.11
CA ALA A 68 4.91 0.51 2.69
C ALA A 68 5.20 -0.76 1.91
N LEU A 69 6.40 -1.28 2.10
CA LEU A 69 6.83 -2.55 1.52
C LEU A 69 7.31 -3.48 2.63
N ARG A 70 7.03 -4.76 2.46
CA ARG A 70 7.53 -5.81 3.33
C ARG A 70 8.05 -6.95 2.47
N LYS A 71 9.26 -7.43 2.78
CA LYS A 71 9.84 -8.58 2.09
C LYS A 71 8.92 -9.79 2.27
N TYR A 72 8.57 -10.45 1.17
CA TYR A 72 7.77 -11.67 1.20
C TYR A 72 8.63 -12.91 0.99
N SER A 73 9.56 -12.84 0.03
CA SER A 73 10.53 -13.89 -0.26
C SER A 73 11.83 -13.26 -0.77
N GLU A 74 12.80 -14.05 -1.14
CA GLU A 74 14.06 -13.53 -1.71
C GLU A 74 13.85 -12.75 -3.00
N THR A 75 12.78 -13.07 -3.76
CA THR A 75 12.52 -12.45 -5.06
C THR A 75 11.26 -11.59 -5.07
N GLU A 76 10.46 -11.63 -4.01
CA GLU A 76 9.16 -10.97 -3.98
C GLU A 76 9.03 -10.00 -2.81
N ILE A 77 8.49 -8.83 -3.08
CA ILE A 77 8.22 -7.81 -2.07
C ILE A 77 6.73 -7.48 -2.09
N GLU A 78 6.15 -7.27 -0.91
CA GLU A 78 4.72 -7.05 -0.76
C GLU A 78 4.41 -5.59 -0.46
N LEU A 79 3.50 -5.03 -1.26
CA LEU A 79 2.98 -3.66 -1.06
C LEU A 79 1.90 -3.69 0.02
N LYS A 80 2.04 -2.83 1.01
CA LYS A 80 1.17 -2.80 2.19
C LYS A 80 0.82 -1.36 2.56
N ARG A 81 -0.32 -1.19 3.24
CA ARG A 81 -0.70 0.06 3.93
C ARG A 81 -0.77 1.28 3.00
N VAL A 82 -1.27 1.09 1.78
CA VAL A 82 -1.47 2.21 0.84
C VAL A 82 -2.70 3.01 1.25
N PHE A 83 -2.52 4.29 1.50
CA PHE A 83 -3.60 5.17 1.92
C PHE A 83 -3.33 6.61 1.51
N VAL A 84 -4.35 7.29 1.02
CA VAL A 84 -4.34 8.74 0.76
C VAL A 84 -5.55 9.32 1.48
N GLN A 85 -5.35 10.37 2.26
CA GLN A 85 -6.44 11.06 2.97
C GLN A 85 -7.48 11.56 1.97
N GLU A 86 -8.75 11.53 2.39
CA GLU A 86 -9.89 11.83 1.50
C GLU A 86 -9.75 13.17 0.77
N SER A 87 -9.33 14.22 1.48
CA SER A 87 -9.17 15.56 0.89
C SER A 87 -8.07 15.65 -0.17
N TYR A 88 -7.19 14.66 -0.25
CA TYR A 88 -6.08 14.61 -1.21
C TYR A 88 -6.30 13.62 -2.35
N ARG A 89 -7.43 12.92 -2.39
CA ARG A 89 -7.72 11.94 -3.43
C ARG A 89 -8.01 12.61 -4.76
N GLY A 90 -7.77 11.87 -5.85
CA GLY A 90 -7.99 12.39 -7.20
C GLY A 90 -6.88 13.31 -7.71
N GLN A 91 -5.75 13.37 -7.03
CA GLN A 91 -4.62 14.24 -7.35
C GLN A 91 -3.34 13.47 -7.68
N HIS A 92 -3.46 12.21 -8.03
CA HIS A 92 -2.38 11.31 -8.45
C HIS A 92 -1.31 11.02 -7.37
N ILE A 93 -1.63 11.25 -6.09
CA ILE A 93 -0.68 11.01 -5.00
C ILE A 93 -0.40 9.51 -4.83
N GLY A 94 -1.43 8.67 -4.91
CA GLY A 94 -1.26 7.21 -4.87
C GLY A 94 -0.34 6.72 -5.97
N GLU A 95 -0.54 7.22 -7.19
CA GLU A 95 0.30 6.87 -8.35
C GLU A 95 1.76 7.28 -8.12
N GLN A 96 1.99 8.48 -7.59
CA GLN A 96 3.35 8.95 -7.28
C GLN A 96 4.04 8.06 -6.25
N MET A 97 3.31 7.66 -5.20
CA MET A 97 3.85 6.76 -4.17
C MET A 97 4.18 5.39 -4.75
N LEU A 98 3.29 4.82 -5.56
CA LEU A 98 3.53 3.51 -6.16
C LEU A 98 4.71 3.55 -7.12
N THR A 99 4.84 4.59 -7.93
CA THR A 99 5.99 4.77 -8.82
C THR A 99 7.29 4.77 -8.02
N HIS A 100 7.34 5.49 -6.90
CA HIS A 100 8.52 5.53 -6.04
C HIS A 100 8.86 4.13 -5.50
N LEU A 101 7.85 3.40 -5.02
CA LEU A 101 8.07 2.06 -4.44
C LEU A 101 8.47 1.03 -5.51
N ILE A 102 7.90 1.12 -6.70
CA ILE A 102 8.27 0.24 -7.81
C ILE A 102 9.73 0.46 -8.19
N GLU A 103 10.16 1.71 -8.31
CA GLU A 103 11.56 2.03 -8.60
C GLU A 103 12.50 1.51 -7.51
N TYR A 104 12.11 1.71 -6.24
CA TYR A 104 12.90 1.18 -5.11
C TYR A 104 13.04 -0.35 -5.22
N ALA A 105 11.93 -1.05 -5.42
CA ALA A 105 11.94 -2.51 -5.50
C ALA A 105 12.79 -3.03 -6.66
N GLN A 106 12.73 -2.36 -7.82
CA GLN A 106 13.56 -2.68 -8.97
C GLN A 106 15.05 -2.53 -8.65
N LYS A 107 15.44 -1.42 -8.04
CA LYS A 107 16.82 -1.15 -7.66
C LYS A 107 17.33 -2.10 -6.59
N ALA A 108 16.43 -2.56 -5.71
CA ALA A 108 16.76 -3.53 -4.68
C ALA A 108 16.89 -4.97 -5.20
N GLY A 109 16.53 -5.20 -6.47
CA GLY A 109 16.70 -6.50 -7.13
C GLY A 109 15.53 -7.44 -7.02
N TYR A 110 14.38 -7.00 -6.53
CA TYR A 110 13.19 -7.84 -6.48
C TYR A 110 12.64 -8.10 -7.88
N GLN A 111 12.06 -9.27 -8.08
CA GLN A 111 11.51 -9.69 -9.37
C GLN A 111 10.02 -9.39 -9.49
N ASN A 112 9.28 -9.48 -8.39
CA ASN A 112 7.84 -9.27 -8.38
C ASN A 112 7.42 -8.46 -7.15
N MET A 113 6.40 -7.61 -7.34
CA MET A 113 5.70 -6.94 -6.25
C MET A 113 4.30 -7.55 -6.14
N LEU A 114 3.93 -7.93 -4.93
CA LEU A 114 2.64 -8.55 -4.63
C LEU A 114 1.81 -7.59 -3.78
N LEU A 115 0.49 -7.74 -3.86
CA LEU A 115 -0.42 -7.05 -2.94
C LEU A 115 -1.70 -7.84 -2.75
N GLU A 116 -2.38 -7.57 -1.64
CA GLU A 116 -3.74 -8.01 -1.39
C GLU A 116 -4.60 -6.78 -1.11
N THR A 117 -5.80 -6.77 -1.66
CA THR A 117 -6.80 -5.73 -1.40
C THR A 117 -8.19 -6.37 -1.29
N GLY A 118 -9.18 -5.63 -0.84
CA GLY A 118 -10.56 -6.11 -0.82
C GLY A 118 -11.20 -6.06 -2.20
N ILE A 119 -11.94 -7.08 -2.58
CA ILE A 119 -12.62 -7.15 -3.87
C ILE A 119 -13.61 -5.98 -4.08
N PHE A 120 -14.08 -5.38 -2.98
CA PHE A 120 -15.02 -4.26 -2.98
C PHE A 120 -14.34 -2.90 -3.04
N LEU A 121 -13.01 -2.83 -2.96
CA LEU A 121 -12.26 -1.56 -2.99
C LEU A 121 -11.93 -1.17 -4.44
N ASN A 122 -12.96 -0.77 -5.18
CA ASN A 122 -12.85 -0.51 -6.61
C ASN A 122 -11.82 0.55 -6.98
N SER A 123 -11.71 1.62 -6.20
CA SER A 123 -10.75 2.69 -6.46
C SER A 123 -9.31 2.20 -6.32
N SER A 124 -9.05 1.38 -5.30
CA SER A 124 -7.73 0.78 -5.09
C SER A 124 -7.37 -0.17 -6.23
N VAL A 125 -8.30 -1.03 -6.62
CA VAL A 125 -8.09 -1.97 -7.74
C VAL A 125 -7.76 -1.21 -9.03
N ARG A 126 -8.49 -0.13 -9.32
CA ARG A 126 -8.23 0.71 -10.50
C ARG A 126 -6.84 1.33 -10.46
N LEU A 127 -6.42 1.84 -9.30
CA LEU A 127 -5.08 2.40 -9.11
C LEU A 127 -4.00 1.36 -9.42
N TYR A 128 -4.14 0.16 -8.84
CA TYR A 128 -3.15 -0.90 -9.04
C TYR A 128 -3.10 -1.36 -10.49
N LYS A 129 -4.24 -1.53 -11.15
CA LYS A 129 -4.28 -1.86 -12.57
C LYS A 129 -3.62 -0.78 -13.43
N HIS A 130 -3.87 0.47 -13.12
CA HIS A 130 -3.25 1.60 -13.81
C HIS A 130 -1.72 1.57 -13.69
N CYS A 131 -1.21 1.14 -12.54
CA CYS A 131 0.23 1.02 -12.32
C CYS A 131 0.83 -0.28 -12.89
N GLY A 132 0.05 -1.10 -13.56
CA GLY A 132 0.52 -2.31 -14.24
C GLY A 132 0.31 -3.62 -13.51
N PHE A 133 -0.31 -3.59 -12.33
CA PHE A 133 -0.63 -4.82 -11.59
C PHE A 133 -1.73 -5.61 -12.29
N GLU A 134 -1.61 -6.92 -12.24
CA GLU A 134 -2.61 -7.86 -12.75
C GLU A 134 -3.11 -8.75 -11.63
N GLN A 135 -4.33 -9.24 -11.75
CA GLN A 135 -4.88 -10.17 -10.77
C GLN A 135 -4.12 -11.49 -10.84
N ILE A 136 -3.77 -12.03 -9.67
CA ILE A 136 -3.15 -13.35 -9.52
C ILE A 136 -4.00 -14.18 -8.56
N ASP A 137 -3.71 -15.48 -8.48
CA ASP A 137 -4.35 -16.33 -7.47
C ASP A 137 -4.00 -15.82 -6.07
N ASN A 138 -4.94 -15.95 -5.14
CA ASN A 138 -4.68 -15.57 -3.76
C ASN A 138 -3.51 -16.39 -3.22
N TYR A 139 -2.58 -15.70 -2.57
CA TYR A 139 -1.34 -16.30 -2.08
C TYR A 139 -1.28 -16.32 -0.56
N GLY A 140 -0.37 -17.13 -0.02
CA GLY A 140 -0.11 -17.21 1.41
C GLY A 140 -1.38 -17.49 2.21
N ASP A 141 -1.58 -16.76 3.27
CA ASP A 141 -2.74 -16.91 4.15
C ASP A 141 -4.03 -16.38 3.53
N TYR A 142 -3.96 -15.63 2.42
CA TYR A 142 -5.13 -15.13 1.73
C TYR A 142 -5.85 -16.17 0.88
N ARG A 143 -5.27 -17.36 0.68
CA ARG A 143 -5.82 -18.43 -0.17
C ARG A 143 -7.26 -18.81 0.18
N ASN A 144 -7.59 -18.74 1.47
CA ASN A 144 -8.91 -19.11 1.97
C ASN A 144 -9.76 -17.90 2.37
N MET A 145 -9.44 -16.71 1.85
CA MET A 145 -10.17 -15.48 2.14
C MET A 145 -10.89 -14.98 0.89
N PRO A 146 -12.17 -15.32 0.70
CA PRO A 146 -12.88 -15.03 -0.56
C PRO A 146 -13.06 -13.55 -0.85
N GLU A 147 -13.03 -12.69 0.15
CA GLU A 147 -13.11 -11.24 -0.04
C GLU A 147 -11.75 -10.59 -0.37
N SER A 148 -10.67 -11.37 -0.39
CA SER A 148 -9.35 -10.90 -0.79
C SER A 148 -9.16 -11.01 -2.30
N LEU A 149 -8.62 -9.96 -2.89
CA LEU A 149 -8.17 -9.94 -4.28
C LEU A 149 -6.67 -9.70 -4.26
N CYS A 150 -5.90 -10.64 -4.79
CA CYS A 150 -4.46 -10.51 -4.87
C CYS A 150 -4.03 -10.07 -6.26
N MET A 151 -2.98 -9.25 -6.32
CA MET A 151 -2.45 -8.73 -7.56
C MET A 151 -0.93 -8.82 -7.53
N GLY A 152 -0.33 -8.86 -8.71
CA GLY A 152 1.12 -8.92 -8.86
C GLY A 152 1.60 -8.06 -10.01
N LEU A 153 2.83 -7.57 -9.85
CA LEU A 153 3.52 -6.79 -10.86
C LEU A 153 4.90 -7.40 -11.07
N ARG A 154 5.21 -7.76 -12.30
CA ARG A 154 6.56 -8.19 -12.66
C ARG A 154 7.44 -6.95 -12.78
N LEU A 155 8.53 -6.91 -12.01
CA LEU A 155 9.44 -5.79 -12.00
C LEU A 155 10.49 -5.95 -13.11
N LYS A 156 10.85 -4.81 -13.71
CA LYS A 156 11.91 -4.80 -14.72
C LYS A 156 13.26 -4.97 -14.03
N ALA A 157 14.15 -5.74 -14.68
CA ALA A 157 15.48 -5.90 -14.16
C ALA A 157 16.21 -4.54 -14.09
N ASN A 158 16.93 -4.33 -12.99
CA ASN A 158 17.79 -3.16 -12.83
C ASN A 158 19.05 -3.41 -13.69
N ARG A 159 19.30 -2.49 -14.62
CA ARG A 159 20.47 -2.55 -15.52
C ARG A 159 21.55 -1.57 -15.08
#